data_d241d2a47b1fb110175098a6ce599a2b
#
_entry.id   d241d2a47b1fb110175098a6ce599a2b
#
_cell.length_a   1.000
_cell.length_b   1.000
_cell.length_c   1.000
_cell.angle_alpha   90.00
_cell.angle_beta   90.00
_cell.angle_gamma   90.00
#
_symmetry.space_group_name_H-M   'P 1'
#
loop_
_entity.id
_entity.type
_entity.pdbx_description
1 polymer ?
#
loop_
_entity_poly.entity_id
_entity_poly.type
_entity_poly.pdbx_seq_one_letter_code
_entity_poly.pdbx_strand_id
1 'polypeptide(L)'
;MSQMNIEELKSKTISELTNIAKELKIQGHSGLRKQDLIFKILEAKTEKDGLMFGQGVLEILPDGFGFLRAPTYNYLPGPDDIYVSPSQIRKFDMRTGDTISGQIRPPKDSERYFALLKVEAINFENPEKTKDKILFDNLTPLYPEERLRLETPNCKDYSARVMDLMTPIGKGQRGLIVAPPRTGKTMLLQSIANSISTNFPEVVLIVLLIDERPEEVTDMERSVRGEVISSTFDEPAQRHVQVAEMVIEKAKRLVEHKKDVVILLDSITRLARAYNAIVPPSGKVLSGGVDSNALQRPKRFFGAARNLEEGGSLTIIATALIDTGSRMDDVIFEEFKGTGNMEIVLDRKLADKRTFPSIDINRSGTRKEELLLPEEDLQRVWLLRKVLLPMGIHDTMDLLLQKIKETKTNAEFLAAMNT
;
A
#
# COMPACT_ATOMS: atom_id res chain seq x y z
N MET A 1 -13.00 -37.66 7.95
CA MET A 1 -13.55 -36.37 7.42
C MET A 1 -12.57 -35.83 6.40
N SER A 2 -13.01 -35.49 5.20
CA SER A 2 -12.17 -35.02 4.09
C SER A 2 -11.30 -33.83 4.55
N GLN A 3 -9.99 -33.89 4.34
CA GLN A 3 -9.10 -32.74 4.49
C GLN A 3 -9.56 -31.71 3.45
N MET A 4 -10.41 -30.74 3.83
CA MET A 4 -10.73 -29.62 2.97
C MET A 4 -9.43 -28.83 2.74
N ASN A 5 -8.94 -28.89 1.52
CA ASN A 5 -7.76 -28.16 1.09
C ASN A 5 -8.11 -26.69 0.84
N ILE A 6 -7.14 -25.80 0.90
CA ILE A 6 -7.30 -24.36 0.61
C ILE A 6 -7.97 -24.13 -0.77
N GLU A 7 -7.72 -24.99 -1.76
CA GLU A 7 -8.35 -24.92 -3.08
C GLU A 7 -9.86 -25.17 -3.05
N GLU A 8 -10.31 -26.14 -2.24
CA GLU A 8 -11.74 -26.41 -2.05
C GLU A 8 -12.44 -25.21 -1.38
N LEU A 9 -11.77 -24.57 -0.41
CA LEU A 9 -12.31 -23.39 0.24
C LEU A 9 -12.34 -22.18 -0.71
N LYS A 10 -11.34 -22.01 -1.57
CA LYS A 10 -11.32 -20.94 -2.59
C LYS A 10 -12.42 -21.10 -3.65
N SER A 11 -12.79 -22.33 -4.01
CA SER A 11 -13.87 -22.59 -4.98
C SER A 11 -15.25 -22.22 -4.43
N LYS A 12 -15.42 -22.12 -3.11
CA LYS A 12 -16.69 -21.80 -2.46
C LYS A 12 -17.02 -20.32 -2.50
N THR A 13 -18.32 -20.02 -2.52
CA THR A 13 -18.83 -18.65 -2.38
C THR A 13 -18.66 -18.12 -0.95
N ILE A 14 -18.73 -16.78 -0.78
CA ILE A 14 -18.68 -16.18 0.56
C ILE A 14 -19.81 -16.70 1.45
N SER A 15 -21.00 -16.94 0.88
CA SER A 15 -22.16 -17.47 1.60
C SER A 15 -21.91 -18.88 2.15
N GLU A 16 -21.35 -19.77 1.32
CA GLU A 16 -20.99 -21.14 1.73
C GLU A 16 -19.89 -21.16 2.80
N LEU A 17 -18.87 -20.30 2.64
CA LEU A 17 -17.82 -20.13 3.65
C LEU A 17 -18.36 -19.63 4.98
N THR A 18 -19.31 -18.69 4.94
CA THR A 18 -19.98 -18.17 6.14
C THR A 18 -20.77 -19.27 6.86
N ASN A 19 -21.42 -20.16 6.12
CA ASN A 19 -22.12 -21.30 6.71
C ASN A 19 -21.14 -22.29 7.38
N ILE A 20 -20.02 -22.61 6.74
CA ILE A 20 -18.95 -23.43 7.34
C ILE A 20 -18.40 -22.76 8.61
N ALA A 21 -18.19 -21.45 8.58
CA ALA A 21 -17.72 -20.71 9.75
C ALA A 21 -18.72 -20.76 10.93
N LYS A 22 -20.03 -20.73 10.65
CA LYS A 22 -21.09 -20.91 11.65
C LYS A 22 -21.08 -22.34 12.24
N GLU A 23 -20.94 -23.36 11.41
CA GLU A 23 -20.85 -24.77 11.86
C GLU A 23 -19.63 -25.00 12.76
N LEU A 24 -18.52 -24.34 12.47
CA LEU A 24 -17.29 -24.34 13.28
C LEU A 24 -17.35 -23.41 14.50
N LYS A 25 -18.46 -22.68 14.70
CA LYS A 25 -18.67 -21.70 15.79
C LYS A 25 -17.60 -20.59 15.84
N ILE A 26 -17.11 -20.16 14.68
CA ILE A 26 -16.13 -19.10 14.59
C ILE A 26 -16.77 -17.76 14.94
N GLN A 27 -16.24 -17.06 15.94
CA GLN A 27 -16.72 -15.72 16.32
C GLN A 27 -16.22 -14.66 15.34
N GLY A 28 -17.04 -13.62 15.11
CA GLY A 28 -16.63 -12.49 14.25
C GLY A 28 -16.47 -12.81 12.77
N HIS A 29 -17.20 -13.83 12.26
CA HIS A 29 -17.16 -14.23 10.86
C HIS A 29 -17.93 -13.31 9.91
N SER A 30 -18.78 -12.41 10.45
CA SER A 30 -19.58 -11.47 9.64
C SER A 30 -18.73 -10.29 9.14
N GLY A 31 -18.79 -9.97 7.85
CA GLY A 31 -18.09 -8.84 7.26
C GLY A 31 -16.60 -9.07 6.95
N LEU A 32 -16.11 -10.29 7.13
CA LEU A 32 -14.75 -10.65 6.73
C LEU A 32 -14.64 -10.78 5.20
N ARG A 33 -13.46 -10.46 4.67
CA ARG A 33 -13.12 -10.75 3.28
C ARG A 33 -13.05 -12.27 3.06
N LYS A 34 -13.30 -12.72 1.83
CA LYS A 34 -13.27 -14.15 1.49
C LYS A 34 -11.97 -14.83 1.96
N GLN A 35 -10.85 -14.18 1.82
CA GLN A 35 -9.54 -14.71 2.23
C GLN A 35 -9.45 -14.87 3.75
N ASP A 36 -9.80 -13.83 4.50
CA ASP A 36 -9.74 -13.84 5.97
C ASP A 36 -10.68 -14.92 6.55
N LEU A 37 -11.83 -15.12 5.90
CA LEU A 37 -12.79 -16.16 6.29
C LEU A 37 -12.23 -17.56 6.05
N ILE A 38 -11.54 -17.78 4.91
CA ILE A 38 -10.85 -19.06 4.61
C ILE A 38 -9.80 -19.36 5.68
N PHE A 39 -9.00 -18.37 6.09
CA PHE A 39 -7.99 -18.58 7.12
C PHE A 39 -8.57 -18.90 8.47
N LYS A 40 -9.59 -18.20 8.92
CA LYS A 40 -10.29 -18.51 10.18
C LYS A 40 -10.91 -19.91 10.17
N ILE A 41 -11.36 -20.39 9.02
CA ILE A 41 -11.86 -21.76 8.87
C ILE A 41 -10.72 -22.78 9.00
N LEU A 42 -9.55 -22.51 8.40
CA LEU A 42 -8.37 -23.37 8.50
C LEU A 42 -7.83 -23.40 9.93
N GLU A 43 -7.75 -22.25 10.60
CA GLU A 43 -7.36 -22.09 12.00
C GLU A 43 -8.26 -22.94 12.90
N ALA A 44 -9.58 -22.73 12.87
CA ALA A 44 -10.54 -23.46 13.69
C ALA A 44 -10.56 -24.97 13.45
N LYS A 45 -10.27 -25.40 12.21
CA LYS A 45 -10.11 -26.82 11.89
C LYS A 45 -8.86 -27.41 12.51
N THR A 46 -7.73 -26.69 12.37
CA THR A 46 -6.43 -27.11 12.90
C THR A 46 -6.49 -27.25 14.43
N GLU A 47 -7.15 -26.29 15.11
CA GLU A 47 -7.40 -26.35 16.55
C GLU A 47 -8.27 -27.55 16.95
N LYS A 48 -9.29 -27.89 16.15
CA LYS A 48 -10.17 -29.04 16.39
C LYS A 48 -9.44 -30.39 16.29
N ASP A 49 -8.38 -30.43 15.47
CA ASP A 49 -7.49 -31.58 15.33
C ASP A 49 -6.37 -31.59 16.39
N GLY A 50 -6.38 -30.69 17.37
CA GLY A 50 -5.38 -30.57 18.43
C GLY A 50 -4.04 -30.00 17.98
N LEU A 51 -3.99 -29.34 16.80
CA LEU A 51 -2.84 -28.64 16.24
C LEU A 51 -3.03 -27.14 16.32
N MET A 52 -1.94 -26.41 16.36
CA MET A 52 -1.95 -24.95 16.30
C MET A 52 -1.77 -24.48 14.86
N PHE A 53 -2.42 -23.38 14.50
CA PHE A 53 -2.28 -22.72 13.21
C PHE A 53 -1.54 -21.40 13.39
N GLY A 54 -0.60 -21.10 12.49
CA GLY A 54 0.14 -19.85 12.50
C GLY A 54 0.28 -19.24 11.11
N GLN A 55 0.40 -17.92 11.08
CA GLN A 55 0.60 -17.15 9.86
C GLN A 55 1.57 -15.99 10.11
N GLY A 56 2.35 -15.66 9.10
CA GLY A 56 3.25 -14.49 9.13
C GLY A 56 3.94 -14.26 7.79
N VAL A 57 4.70 -13.19 7.73
CA VAL A 57 5.52 -12.85 6.56
C VAL A 57 6.94 -13.35 6.79
N LEU A 58 7.46 -14.12 5.84
CA LEU A 58 8.78 -14.75 5.95
C LEU A 58 9.90 -13.70 5.83
N GLU A 59 10.78 -13.69 6.81
CA GLU A 59 12.10 -13.09 6.74
C GLU A 59 13.14 -14.20 6.75
N ILE A 60 13.95 -14.31 5.69
CA ILE A 60 15.05 -15.28 5.61
C ILE A 60 16.32 -14.61 6.09
N LEU A 61 16.99 -15.24 7.07
CA LEU A 61 18.26 -14.76 7.62
C LEU A 61 19.46 -15.29 6.82
N PRO A 62 20.63 -14.66 6.93
CA PRO A 62 21.84 -15.06 6.20
C PRO A 62 22.23 -16.53 6.37
N ASP A 63 21.91 -17.13 7.50
CA ASP A 63 22.18 -18.56 7.80
C ASP A 63 21.24 -19.52 7.06
N GLY A 64 20.28 -19.02 6.28
CA GLY A 64 19.40 -19.80 5.43
C GLY A 64 18.13 -20.34 6.10
N PHE A 65 17.93 -20.10 7.39
CA PHE A 65 16.64 -20.31 8.05
C PHE A 65 15.84 -19.00 8.07
N GLY A 66 14.56 -19.07 8.44
CA GLY A 66 13.72 -17.87 8.48
C GLY A 66 12.77 -17.84 9.67
N PHE A 67 12.11 -16.68 9.81
CA PHE A 67 11.03 -16.49 10.75
C PHE A 67 9.81 -15.91 10.04
N LEU A 68 8.62 -16.35 10.44
CA LEU A 68 7.38 -15.69 10.07
C LEU A 68 7.15 -14.53 11.04
N ARG A 69 7.20 -13.32 10.53
CA ARG A 69 7.03 -12.08 11.27
C ARG A 69 5.56 -11.67 11.29
N ALA A 70 5.07 -11.25 12.45
CA ALA A 70 3.70 -10.81 12.61
C ALA A 70 3.52 -9.31 12.24
N PRO A 71 2.39 -8.93 11.60
CA PRO A 71 2.09 -7.52 11.31
C PRO A 71 1.91 -6.69 12.58
N THR A 72 1.50 -7.30 13.69
CA THR A 72 1.37 -6.65 15.01
C THR A 72 2.68 -6.11 15.57
N TYR A 73 3.81 -6.63 15.10
CA TYR A 73 5.16 -6.14 15.42
C TYR A 73 5.79 -5.40 14.24
N ASN A 74 4.99 -4.93 13.29
CA ASN A 74 5.47 -4.23 12.09
C ASN A 74 6.52 -5.04 11.30
N TYR A 75 6.39 -6.38 11.29
CA TYR A 75 7.34 -7.33 10.70
C TYR A 75 8.76 -7.32 11.30
N LEU A 76 8.93 -6.68 12.44
CA LEU A 76 10.17 -6.74 13.22
C LEU A 76 10.22 -8.01 14.08
N PRO A 77 11.43 -8.44 14.54
CA PRO A 77 11.56 -9.56 15.45
C PRO A 77 10.69 -9.40 16.69
N GLY A 78 9.87 -10.43 16.97
CA GLY A 78 8.92 -10.45 18.07
C GLY A 78 8.92 -11.79 18.82
N PRO A 79 8.24 -11.85 19.99
CA PRO A 79 8.17 -13.06 20.79
C PRO A 79 7.33 -14.17 20.12
N ASP A 80 6.40 -13.80 19.25
CA ASP A 80 5.48 -14.71 18.57
C ASP A 80 6.00 -15.19 17.21
N ASP A 81 7.27 -14.94 16.92
CA ASP A 81 7.89 -15.37 15.67
C ASP A 81 7.87 -16.88 15.52
N ILE A 82 7.60 -17.36 14.32
CA ILE A 82 7.53 -18.77 14.00
C ILE A 82 8.74 -19.16 13.16
N TYR A 83 9.55 -20.07 13.67
CA TYR A 83 10.74 -20.58 12.97
C TYR A 83 10.37 -21.38 11.74
N VAL A 84 11.08 -21.13 10.63
CA VAL A 84 10.97 -21.86 9.36
C VAL A 84 12.32 -22.46 9.01
N SER A 85 12.35 -23.79 8.80
CA SER A 85 13.59 -24.51 8.53
C SER A 85 14.14 -24.24 7.12
N PRO A 86 15.46 -24.33 6.91
CA PRO A 86 16.07 -24.21 5.58
C PRO A 86 15.55 -25.26 4.58
N SER A 87 15.18 -26.44 5.05
CA SER A 87 14.62 -27.50 4.22
C SER A 87 13.24 -27.14 3.65
N GLN A 88 12.38 -26.50 4.46
CA GLN A 88 11.07 -26.01 4.01
C GLN A 88 11.22 -24.85 3.02
N ILE A 89 12.12 -23.90 3.31
CA ILE A 89 12.41 -22.79 2.43
C ILE A 89 12.84 -23.28 1.04
N ARG A 90 13.79 -24.20 0.98
CA ARG A 90 14.24 -24.79 -0.30
C ARG A 90 13.19 -25.63 -0.99
N LYS A 91 12.40 -26.41 -0.23
CA LYS A 91 11.37 -27.30 -0.80
C LYS A 91 10.32 -26.53 -1.61
N PHE A 92 9.92 -25.36 -1.14
CA PHE A 92 8.86 -24.56 -1.74
C PHE A 92 9.36 -23.29 -2.45
N ASP A 93 10.68 -23.13 -2.62
CA ASP A 93 11.32 -21.90 -3.19
C ASP A 93 10.78 -20.63 -2.54
N MET A 94 10.71 -20.65 -1.21
CA MET A 94 10.20 -19.51 -0.43
C MET A 94 11.22 -18.36 -0.43
N ARG A 95 10.71 -17.14 -0.38
CA ARG A 95 11.51 -15.90 -0.36
C ARG A 95 11.07 -14.97 0.74
N THR A 96 11.96 -14.07 1.14
CA THR A 96 11.58 -12.98 2.04
C THR A 96 10.40 -12.20 1.46
N GLY A 97 9.40 -11.92 2.29
CA GLY A 97 8.16 -11.28 1.89
C GLY A 97 7.00 -12.24 1.61
N ASP A 98 7.25 -13.55 1.43
CA ASP A 98 6.17 -14.52 1.26
C ASP A 98 5.30 -14.58 2.53
N THR A 99 3.99 -14.45 2.35
CA THR A 99 3.01 -14.68 3.43
C THR A 99 2.73 -16.16 3.54
N ILE A 100 3.16 -16.77 4.64
CA ILE A 100 3.05 -18.22 4.85
C ILE A 100 2.08 -18.49 5.97
N SER A 101 1.26 -19.49 5.76
CA SER A 101 0.36 -20.01 6.79
C SER A 101 0.42 -21.53 6.85
N GLY A 102 0.25 -22.09 8.05
CA GLY A 102 0.33 -23.52 8.23
C GLY A 102 0.24 -23.98 9.67
N GLN A 103 0.47 -25.28 9.85
CA GLN A 103 0.47 -25.90 11.16
C GLN A 103 1.79 -25.62 11.88
N ILE A 104 1.69 -25.21 13.13
CA ILE A 104 2.83 -24.92 14.01
C ILE A 104 2.81 -25.79 15.25
N ARG A 105 3.94 -25.93 15.89
CA ARG A 105 4.07 -26.55 17.21
C ARG A 105 4.68 -25.57 18.22
N PRO A 106 4.37 -25.74 19.50
CA PRO A 106 5.01 -24.98 20.56
C PRO A 106 6.51 -25.30 20.64
N PRO A 107 7.31 -24.38 21.23
CA PRO A 107 8.72 -24.60 21.49
C PRO A 107 8.93 -25.81 22.42
N LYS A 108 9.98 -26.61 22.17
CA LYS A 108 10.45 -27.66 23.07
C LYS A 108 11.32 -27.03 24.18
N ASP A 109 11.66 -27.79 25.21
CA ASP A 109 12.39 -27.33 26.40
C ASP A 109 13.69 -26.52 26.11
N SER A 110 14.32 -26.73 24.95
CA SER A 110 15.53 -26.01 24.50
C SER A 110 15.29 -24.95 23.44
N GLU A 111 14.05 -24.79 22.98
CA GLU A 111 13.68 -23.87 21.89
C GLU A 111 13.02 -22.62 22.43
N ARG A 112 13.16 -21.49 21.74
CA ARG A 112 12.57 -20.20 22.14
C ARG A 112 11.33 -19.84 21.34
N TYR A 113 11.18 -20.42 20.13
CA TYR A 113 10.17 -20.01 19.15
C TYR A 113 9.27 -21.18 18.78
N PHE A 114 8.04 -20.86 18.38
CA PHE A 114 7.18 -21.79 17.67
C PHE A 114 7.88 -22.26 16.38
N ALA A 115 7.56 -23.45 15.91
CA ALA A 115 8.14 -23.97 14.68
C ALA A 115 7.06 -24.39 13.68
N LEU A 116 7.23 -23.98 12.42
CA LEU A 116 6.36 -24.40 11.32
C LEU A 116 6.56 -25.90 11.05
N LEU A 117 5.48 -26.67 11.17
CA LEU A 117 5.47 -28.10 10.88
C LEU A 117 5.08 -28.39 9.43
N LYS A 118 3.98 -27.81 8.99
CA LYS A 118 3.42 -28.04 7.66
C LYS A 118 2.97 -26.73 7.05
N VAL A 119 3.40 -26.47 5.82
CA VAL A 119 2.95 -25.32 5.02
C VAL A 119 1.60 -25.67 4.41
N GLU A 120 0.58 -24.87 4.69
CA GLU A 120 -0.77 -25.02 4.15
C GLU A 120 -1.01 -24.05 2.97
N ALA A 121 -0.46 -22.85 3.04
CA ALA A 121 -0.54 -21.86 1.97
C ALA A 121 0.69 -20.95 1.92
N ILE A 122 1.03 -20.49 0.72
CA ILE A 122 2.01 -19.44 0.44
C ILE A 122 1.30 -18.37 -0.40
N ASN A 123 1.32 -17.13 0.05
CA ASN A 123 0.63 -15.99 -0.59
C ASN A 123 -0.83 -16.29 -0.95
N PHE A 124 -1.50 -17.01 -0.01
CA PHE A 124 -2.90 -17.45 -0.14
C PHE A 124 -3.15 -18.49 -1.24
N GLU A 125 -2.12 -19.18 -1.70
CA GLU A 125 -2.21 -20.23 -2.72
C GLU A 125 -1.62 -21.56 -2.24
N ASN A 126 -1.92 -22.62 -2.99
CA ASN A 126 -1.36 -23.94 -2.72
C ASN A 126 0.18 -23.90 -2.88
N PRO A 127 0.95 -24.37 -1.88
CA PRO A 127 2.42 -24.37 -1.94
C PRO A 127 3.03 -25.07 -3.16
N GLU A 128 2.34 -26.06 -3.73
CA GLU A 128 2.82 -26.78 -4.92
C GLU A 128 2.81 -25.90 -6.19
N LYS A 129 1.89 -24.91 -6.25
CA LYS A 129 1.77 -23.99 -7.40
C LYS A 129 2.77 -22.82 -7.38
N THR A 130 3.41 -22.60 -6.24
CA THR A 130 4.31 -21.44 -6.07
C THR A 130 5.65 -21.59 -6.80
N LYS A 131 6.01 -22.81 -7.24
CA LYS A 131 7.27 -23.07 -7.94
C LYS A 131 7.33 -22.52 -9.36
N ASP A 132 6.18 -22.35 -10.00
CA ASP A 132 6.07 -21.91 -11.40
C ASP A 132 5.88 -20.39 -11.53
N LYS A 133 6.03 -19.64 -10.44
CA LYS A 133 5.88 -18.18 -10.44
C LYS A 133 7.01 -17.48 -11.17
N ILE A 134 6.68 -16.46 -11.95
CA ILE A 134 7.65 -15.54 -12.53
C ILE A 134 8.04 -14.52 -11.44
N LEU A 135 9.34 -14.31 -11.25
CA LEU A 135 9.84 -13.36 -10.28
C LEU A 135 9.49 -11.94 -10.67
N PHE A 136 9.20 -11.08 -9.70
CA PHE A 136 8.80 -9.68 -9.90
C PHE A 136 9.73 -8.91 -10.85
N ASP A 137 11.03 -9.09 -10.74
CA ASP A 137 12.01 -8.38 -11.57
C ASP A 137 12.01 -8.85 -13.03
N ASN A 138 11.42 -10.01 -13.33
CA ASN A 138 11.30 -10.58 -14.67
C ASN A 138 9.92 -10.35 -15.31
N LEU A 139 8.99 -9.73 -14.59
CA LEU A 139 7.66 -9.40 -15.10
C LEU A 139 7.72 -8.19 -16.04
N THR A 140 6.86 -8.17 -17.06
CA THR A 140 6.82 -7.12 -18.09
C THR A 140 6.05 -5.89 -17.60
N PRO A 141 6.71 -4.72 -17.41
CA PRO A 141 6.05 -3.52 -16.92
C PRO A 141 5.21 -2.82 -17.99
N LEU A 142 4.00 -2.44 -17.65
CA LEU A 142 3.08 -1.64 -18.45
C LEU A 142 2.78 -0.29 -17.80
N TYR A 143 2.21 0.64 -18.58
CA TYR A 143 1.58 1.83 -18.01
C TYR A 143 0.32 1.47 -17.24
N PRO A 144 -0.09 2.30 -16.26
CA PRO A 144 -1.41 2.18 -15.65
C PRO A 144 -2.52 2.35 -16.69
N GLU A 145 -3.39 1.35 -16.84
CA GLU A 145 -4.51 1.35 -17.80
C GLU A 145 -5.85 1.15 -17.09
N GLU A 146 -5.84 0.55 -15.90
CA GLU A 146 -7.03 0.35 -15.09
C GLU A 146 -7.08 1.37 -13.95
N ARG A 147 -8.16 2.17 -13.93
CA ARG A 147 -8.33 3.25 -12.96
C ARG A 147 -8.79 2.75 -11.60
N LEU A 148 -8.13 3.22 -10.55
CA LEU A 148 -8.59 3.11 -9.17
C LEU A 148 -9.50 4.30 -8.83
N ARG A 149 -10.81 4.15 -9.00
CA ARG A 149 -11.77 5.23 -8.71
C ARG A 149 -11.80 5.53 -7.22
N LEU A 150 -11.68 6.80 -6.88
CA LEU A 150 -11.72 7.27 -5.48
C LEU A 150 -13.11 7.76 -5.07
N GLU A 151 -13.94 8.19 -6.00
CA GLU A 151 -15.30 8.56 -5.72
C GLU A 151 -16.09 7.37 -5.15
N THR A 152 -16.69 7.55 -3.98
CA THR A 152 -17.50 6.53 -3.31
C THR A 152 -18.95 6.97 -3.23
N PRO A 153 -19.93 6.05 -3.26
CA PRO A 153 -21.34 6.38 -3.09
C PRO A 153 -21.57 7.08 -1.75
N ASN A 154 -22.30 8.19 -1.76
CA ASN A 154 -22.65 8.99 -0.58
C ASN A 154 -21.43 9.60 0.18
N CYS A 155 -20.29 9.72 -0.45
CA CYS A 155 -19.11 10.35 0.15
C CYS A 155 -19.36 11.85 0.35
N LYS A 156 -19.19 12.32 1.59
CA LYS A 156 -19.21 13.75 1.93
C LYS A 156 -17.84 14.41 1.71
N ASP A 157 -16.81 13.61 1.44
CA ASP A 157 -15.45 14.07 1.19
C ASP A 157 -15.26 14.40 -0.29
N TYR A 158 -15.18 15.69 -0.58
CA TYR A 158 -14.93 16.19 -1.93
C TYR A 158 -13.50 15.94 -2.39
N SER A 159 -12.56 15.60 -1.49
CA SER A 159 -11.16 15.33 -1.85
C SER A 159 -11.04 14.18 -2.84
N ALA A 160 -11.76 13.09 -2.60
CA ALA A 160 -11.80 11.95 -3.50
C ALA A 160 -12.32 12.32 -4.91
N ARG A 161 -13.38 13.16 -4.97
CA ARG A 161 -13.95 13.62 -6.24
C ARG A 161 -13.00 14.54 -7.01
N VAL A 162 -12.34 15.46 -6.30
CA VAL A 162 -11.35 16.36 -6.90
C VAL A 162 -10.16 15.58 -7.45
N MET A 163 -9.64 14.62 -6.67
CA MET A 163 -8.53 13.76 -7.13
C MET A 163 -8.92 12.93 -8.34
N ASP A 164 -10.10 12.34 -8.33
CA ASP A 164 -10.60 11.54 -9.46
C ASP A 164 -10.70 12.35 -10.77
N LEU A 165 -11.06 13.62 -10.68
CA LEU A 165 -11.16 14.51 -11.85
C LEU A 165 -9.79 15.00 -12.32
N MET A 166 -8.93 15.42 -11.37
CA MET A 166 -7.73 16.18 -11.70
C MET A 166 -6.46 15.32 -11.71
N THR A 167 -6.41 14.25 -10.94
CA THR A 167 -5.25 13.37 -10.78
C THR A 167 -5.69 11.92 -10.68
N PRO A 168 -6.27 11.34 -11.75
CA PRO A 168 -6.72 9.95 -11.72
C PRO A 168 -5.56 9.02 -11.37
N ILE A 169 -5.84 8.04 -10.51
CA ILE A 169 -4.89 7.03 -10.08
C ILE A 169 -5.20 5.73 -10.82
N GLY A 170 -4.17 5.11 -11.40
CA GLY A 170 -4.30 3.80 -12.03
C GLY A 170 -3.55 2.70 -11.26
N LYS A 171 -3.91 1.44 -11.49
CA LYS A 171 -3.17 0.28 -11.02
C LYS A 171 -1.75 0.31 -11.58
N GLY A 172 -0.74 0.26 -10.72
CA GLY A 172 0.66 0.43 -11.12
C GLY A 172 1.18 1.88 -11.08
N GLN A 173 0.40 2.83 -10.56
CA GLN A 173 0.78 4.24 -10.49
C GLN A 173 1.95 4.47 -9.53
N ARG A 174 2.87 5.37 -9.92
CA ARG A 174 3.91 5.95 -9.05
C ARG A 174 3.53 7.40 -8.75
N GLY A 175 2.79 7.62 -7.67
CA GLY A 175 2.27 8.93 -7.32
C GLY A 175 3.04 9.60 -6.20
N LEU A 176 3.27 10.91 -6.32
CA LEU A 176 3.78 11.76 -5.26
C LEU A 176 2.70 12.73 -4.78
N ILE A 177 2.48 12.78 -3.48
CA ILE A 177 1.74 13.84 -2.80
C ILE A 177 2.76 14.81 -2.22
N VAL A 178 2.98 15.92 -2.92
CA VAL A 178 3.94 16.94 -2.56
C VAL A 178 3.31 17.88 -1.55
N ALA A 179 3.77 17.82 -0.30
CA ALA A 179 3.08 18.47 0.80
C ALA A 179 4.01 19.35 1.66
N PRO A 180 3.75 20.66 1.72
CA PRO A 180 4.25 21.49 2.79
C PRO A 180 3.67 21.06 4.15
N PRO A 181 4.30 21.38 5.27
CA PRO A 181 3.75 21.08 6.60
C PRO A 181 2.35 21.69 6.80
N ARG A 182 1.47 20.93 7.48
CA ARG A 182 0.10 21.35 7.88
C ARG A 182 -0.86 21.60 6.71
N THR A 183 -0.71 20.92 5.59
CA THR A 183 -1.60 21.04 4.43
C THR A 183 -2.64 19.93 4.31
N GLY A 184 -2.80 19.08 5.32
CA GLY A 184 -3.81 18.01 5.32
C GLY A 184 -3.39 16.72 4.58
N LYS A 185 -2.08 16.46 4.44
CA LYS A 185 -1.56 15.25 3.77
C LYS A 185 -2.16 13.95 4.31
N THR A 186 -2.23 13.81 5.65
CA THR A 186 -2.72 12.61 6.33
C THR A 186 -4.20 12.36 6.04
N MET A 187 -5.02 13.42 6.06
CA MET A 187 -6.44 13.33 5.69
C MET A 187 -6.64 12.90 4.25
N LEU A 188 -5.77 13.38 3.35
CA LEU A 188 -5.82 12.99 1.95
C LEU A 188 -5.46 11.51 1.75
N LEU A 189 -4.44 11.02 2.46
CA LEU A 189 -4.08 9.59 2.45
C LEU A 189 -5.20 8.71 3.01
N GLN A 190 -5.85 9.14 4.11
CA GLN A 190 -7.02 8.45 4.66
C GLN A 190 -8.18 8.41 3.67
N SER A 191 -8.43 9.49 2.96
CA SER A 191 -9.44 9.56 1.90
C SER A 191 -9.14 8.56 0.78
N ILE A 192 -7.91 8.51 0.28
CA ILE A 192 -7.46 7.54 -0.74
C ILE A 192 -7.62 6.11 -0.21
N ALA A 193 -7.14 5.83 1.00
CA ALA A 193 -7.21 4.51 1.61
C ALA A 193 -8.65 3.99 1.74
N ASN A 194 -9.55 4.84 2.26
CA ASN A 194 -10.96 4.50 2.45
C ASN A 194 -11.69 4.31 1.11
N SER A 195 -11.37 5.13 0.11
CA SER A 195 -11.92 5.00 -1.24
C SER A 195 -11.51 3.68 -1.88
N ILE A 196 -10.21 3.33 -1.83
CA ILE A 196 -9.70 2.08 -2.38
C ILE A 196 -10.31 0.87 -1.67
N SER A 197 -10.32 0.86 -0.34
CA SER A 197 -10.88 -0.27 0.42
C SER A 197 -12.39 -0.44 0.25
N THR A 198 -13.11 0.63 -0.12
CA THR A 198 -14.54 0.58 -0.38
C THR A 198 -14.85 0.12 -1.79
N ASN A 199 -14.16 0.68 -2.79
CA ASN A 199 -14.45 0.42 -4.19
C ASN A 199 -13.76 -0.85 -4.74
N PHE A 200 -12.63 -1.23 -4.14
CA PHE A 200 -11.76 -2.34 -4.58
C PHE A 200 -11.40 -3.26 -3.40
N PRO A 201 -12.35 -3.99 -2.82
CA PRO A 201 -12.11 -4.83 -1.65
C PRO A 201 -11.12 -5.99 -1.92
N GLU A 202 -10.87 -6.33 -3.19
CA GLU A 202 -9.90 -7.34 -3.61
C GLU A 202 -8.45 -6.83 -3.59
N VAL A 203 -8.25 -5.52 -3.64
CA VAL A 203 -6.92 -4.89 -3.62
C VAL A 203 -6.31 -5.03 -2.22
N VAL A 204 -5.05 -5.43 -2.18
CA VAL A 204 -4.29 -5.45 -0.92
C VAL A 204 -3.76 -4.06 -0.64
N LEU A 205 -4.35 -3.41 0.36
CA LEU A 205 -3.97 -2.07 0.79
C LEU A 205 -3.04 -2.13 1.98
N ILE A 206 -1.85 -1.54 1.84
CA ILE A 206 -0.85 -1.38 2.89
C ILE A 206 -0.57 0.11 3.09
N VAL A 207 -0.70 0.59 4.32
CA VAL A 207 -0.28 1.93 4.71
C VAL A 207 1.03 1.80 5.47
N LEU A 208 2.08 2.43 4.97
CA LEU A 208 3.40 2.42 5.56
C LEU A 208 3.75 3.80 6.11
N LEU A 209 3.88 3.89 7.44
CA LEU A 209 4.18 5.12 8.15
C LEU A 209 5.62 5.07 8.67
N ILE A 210 6.48 5.95 8.17
CA ILE A 210 7.91 6.00 8.52
C ILE A 210 8.23 7.30 9.22
N ASP A 211 8.78 7.20 10.46
CA ASP A 211 9.17 8.34 11.29
C ASP A 211 8.00 9.30 11.55
N GLU A 212 6.76 8.75 11.64
CA GLU A 212 5.55 9.48 12.01
C GLU A 212 5.27 9.37 13.52
N ARG A 213 4.34 10.18 14.01
CA ARG A 213 3.99 10.23 15.43
C ARG A 213 3.09 9.06 15.82
N PRO A 214 3.23 8.49 17.04
CA PRO A 214 2.39 7.39 17.51
C PRO A 214 0.87 7.70 17.45
N GLU A 215 0.48 8.95 17.73
CA GLU A 215 -0.93 9.37 17.65
C GLU A 215 -1.46 9.36 16.21
N GLU A 216 -0.62 9.70 15.20
CA GLU A 216 -0.98 9.64 13.79
C GLU A 216 -1.09 8.19 13.30
N VAL A 217 -0.25 7.29 13.83
CA VAL A 217 -0.33 5.85 13.57
C VAL A 217 -1.65 5.29 14.09
N THR A 218 -1.99 5.58 15.35
CA THR A 218 -3.23 5.12 15.97
C THR A 218 -4.47 5.64 15.24
N ASP A 219 -4.46 6.90 14.80
CA ASP A 219 -5.55 7.48 14.01
C ASP A 219 -5.71 6.77 12.67
N MET A 220 -4.61 6.48 11.98
CA MET A 220 -4.62 5.74 10.71
C MET A 220 -5.17 4.32 10.91
N GLU A 221 -4.72 3.58 11.92
CA GLU A 221 -5.21 2.24 12.26
C GLU A 221 -6.73 2.19 12.53
N ARG A 222 -7.26 3.24 13.16
CA ARG A 222 -8.70 3.34 13.46
C ARG A 222 -9.55 3.77 12.28
N SER A 223 -8.98 4.55 11.37
CA SER A 223 -9.72 5.19 10.27
C SER A 223 -9.66 4.41 8.96
N VAL A 224 -8.67 3.53 8.76
CA VAL A 224 -8.41 2.84 7.49
C VAL A 224 -8.70 1.35 7.59
N ARG A 225 -9.38 0.81 6.57
CA ARG A 225 -9.58 -0.63 6.39
C ARG A 225 -8.48 -1.21 5.52
N GLY A 226 -7.29 -1.35 6.06
CA GLY A 226 -6.10 -1.87 5.40
C GLY A 226 -5.10 -2.33 6.43
N GLU A 227 -3.98 -2.84 5.96
CA GLU A 227 -2.86 -3.17 6.82
C GLU A 227 -2.05 -1.91 7.09
N VAL A 228 -1.93 -1.50 8.36
CA VAL A 228 -1.12 -0.34 8.76
C VAL A 228 0.17 -0.87 9.39
N ILE A 229 1.29 -0.52 8.80
CA ILE A 229 2.63 -0.88 9.25
C ILE A 229 3.39 0.41 9.52
N SER A 230 4.05 0.49 10.67
CA SER A 230 4.68 1.73 11.10
C SER A 230 6.05 1.51 11.72
N SER A 231 6.85 2.55 11.68
CA SER A 231 8.03 2.74 12.51
C SER A 231 8.05 4.20 12.93
N THR A 232 7.80 4.45 14.21
CA THR A 232 7.58 5.78 14.79
C THR A 232 8.88 6.54 15.00
N PHE A 233 8.80 7.86 15.20
CA PHE A 233 9.95 8.77 15.25
C PHE A 233 10.94 8.47 16.40
N ASP A 234 10.52 7.76 17.43
CA ASP A 234 11.32 7.33 18.57
C ASP A 234 12.18 6.09 18.28
N GLU A 235 11.98 5.44 17.13
CA GLU A 235 12.74 4.29 16.70
C GLU A 235 14.01 4.67 15.89
N PRO A 236 15.06 3.85 15.92
CA PRO A 236 16.28 4.13 15.15
C PRO A 236 16.07 3.94 13.64
N ALA A 237 16.87 4.65 12.83
CA ALA A 237 16.79 4.63 11.38
C ALA A 237 16.86 3.22 10.74
N GLN A 238 17.61 2.29 11.37
CA GLN A 238 17.68 0.89 10.94
C GLN A 238 16.31 0.21 10.92
N ARG A 239 15.46 0.50 11.92
CA ARG A 239 14.10 -0.06 11.99
C ARG A 239 13.22 0.50 10.89
N HIS A 240 13.30 1.80 10.61
CA HIS A 240 12.57 2.41 9.50
C HIS A 240 12.85 1.70 8.17
N VAL A 241 14.13 1.44 7.92
CA VAL A 241 14.58 0.75 6.71
C VAL A 241 14.13 -0.71 6.68
N GLN A 242 14.29 -1.44 7.78
CA GLN A 242 13.92 -2.85 7.87
C GLN A 242 12.43 -3.05 7.63
N VAL A 243 11.59 -2.22 8.25
CA VAL A 243 10.13 -2.26 8.05
C VAL A 243 9.77 -1.98 6.59
N ALA A 244 10.36 -0.95 5.99
CA ALA A 244 10.11 -0.62 4.59
C ALA A 244 10.56 -1.73 3.63
N GLU A 245 11.71 -2.36 3.88
CA GLU A 245 12.20 -3.49 3.08
C GLU A 245 11.27 -4.71 3.20
N MET A 246 10.76 -5.02 4.38
CA MET A 246 9.79 -6.10 4.55
C MET A 246 8.47 -5.84 3.82
N VAL A 247 7.96 -4.61 3.87
CA VAL A 247 6.72 -4.23 3.19
C VAL A 247 6.88 -4.34 1.67
N ILE A 248 7.96 -3.83 1.09
CA ILE A 248 8.15 -3.88 -0.36
C ILE A 248 8.36 -5.32 -0.86
N GLU A 249 9.10 -6.14 -0.12
CA GLU A 249 9.28 -7.55 -0.48
C GLU A 249 7.95 -8.32 -0.38
N LYS A 250 7.14 -8.08 0.66
CA LYS A 250 5.78 -8.65 0.74
C LYS A 250 4.92 -8.23 -0.46
N ALA A 251 4.92 -6.95 -0.80
CA ALA A 251 4.16 -6.44 -1.93
C ALA A 251 4.58 -7.11 -3.24
N LYS A 252 5.88 -7.24 -3.51
CA LYS A 252 6.40 -7.95 -4.69
C LYS A 252 5.95 -9.40 -4.75
N ARG A 253 6.02 -10.12 -3.61
CA ARG A 253 5.56 -11.54 -3.54
C ARG A 253 4.08 -11.66 -3.88
N LEU A 254 3.23 -10.77 -3.35
CA LEU A 254 1.80 -10.77 -3.65
C LEU A 254 1.52 -10.49 -5.13
N VAL A 255 2.28 -9.58 -5.73
CA VAL A 255 2.16 -9.25 -7.17
C VAL A 255 2.58 -10.41 -8.06
N GLU A 256 3.62 -11.18 -7.70
CA GLU A 256 3.99 -12.44 -8.38
C GLU A 256 2.83 -13.45 -8.42
N HIS A 257 1.93 -13.37 -7.46
CA HIS A 257 0.69 -14.13 -7.40
C HIS A 257 -0.52 -13.37 -8.00
N LYS A 258 -0.26 -12.45 -8.93
CA LYS A 258 -1.28 -11.68 -9.68
C LYS A 258 -2.25 -10.91 -8.79
N LYS A 259 -1.78 -10.43 -7.63
CA LYS A 259 -2.57 -9.55 -6.77
C LYS A 259 -2.30 -8.10 -7.11
N ASP A 260 -3.34 -7.27 -7.00
CA ASP A 260 -3.19 -5.83 -7.04
C ASP A 260 -2.87 -5.34 -5.63
N VAL A 261 -1.74 -4.66 -5.51
CA VAL A 261 -1.24 -4.14 -4.23
C VAL A 261 -1.12 -2.63 -4.32
N VAL A 262 -1.61 -1.93 -3.30
CA VAL A 262 -1.45 -0.49 -3.14
C VAL A 262 -0.69 -0.21 -1.85
N ILE A 263 0.42 0.51 -1.96
CA ILE A 263 1.17 1.03 -0.81
C ILE A 263 0.95 2.54 -0.73
N LEU A 264 0.43 3.00 0.41
CA LEU A 264 0.40 4.42 0.77
C LEU A 264 1.54 4.69 1.74
N LEU A 265 2.55 5.46 1.32
CA LEU A 265 3.76 5.71 2.10
C LEU A 265 3.77 7.14 2.65
N ASP A 266 3.79 7.29 3.95
CA ASP A 266 4.05 8.56 4.64
C ASP A 266 5.30 8.46 5.53
N SER A 267 6.47 8.98 5.13
CA SER A 267 6.78 9.67 3.89
C SER A 267 8.06 9.12 3.22
N ILE A 268 8.15 9.28 1.91
CA ILE A 268 9.37 8.92 1.15
C ILE A 268 10.56 9.79 1.57
N THR A 269 10.32 11.05 1.95
CA THR A 269 11.36 11.95 2.44
C THR A 269 12.02 11.43 3.71
N ARG A 270 11.22 10.95 4.66
CA ARG A 270 11.74 10.40 5.91
C ARG A 270 12.39 9.04 5.70
N LEU A 271 11.86 8.20 4.82
CA LEU A 271 12.51 6.96 4.43
C LEU A 271 13.88 7.23 3.79
N ALA A 272 13.99 8.21 2.91
CA ALA A 272 15.27 8.61 2.31
C ALA A 272 16.27 9.13 3.35
N ARG A 273 15.82 9.90 4.34
CA ARG A 273 16.64 10.34 5.47
C ARG A 273 17.15 9.15 6.29
N ALA A 274 16.29 8.15 6.56
CA ALA A 274 16.70 6.95 7.28
C ALA A 274 17.79 6.18 6.53
N TYR A 275 17.64 6.00 5.23
CA TYR A 275 18.69 5.40 4.40
C TYR A 275 19.99 6.22 4.42
N ASN A 276 19.90 7.56 4.36
CA ASN A 276 21.08 8.42 4.43
C ASN A 276 21.83 8.30 5.77
N ALA A 277 21.10 8.02 6.84
CA ALA A 277 21.69 7.83 8.16
C ALA A 277 22.42 6.48 8.33
N ILE A 278 22.02 5.44 7.60
CA ILE A 278 22.57 4.07 7.76
C ILE A 278 23.56 3.65 6.68
N VAL A 279 23.52 4.31 5.51
CA VAL A 279 24.44 3.97 4.40
C VAL A 279 25.86 4.38 4.77
N PRO A 280 26.87 3.48 4.59
CA PRO A 280 28.24 3.84 4.77
C PRO A 280 28.65 5.03 3.88
N PRO A 281 29.41 6.00 4.40
CA PRO A 281 29.80 7.18 3.63
C PRO A 281 30.54 6.82 2.34
N SER A 282 30.03 7.28 1.20
CA SER A 282 30.69 7.08 -0.12
C SER A 282 31.86 8.02 -0.37
N GLY A 283 32.00 9.04 0.46
CA GLY A 283 32.92 10.16 0.25
C GLY A 283 32.43 11.19 -0.78
N LYS A 284 31.27 10.96 -1.41
CA LYS A 284 30.61 11.87 -2.36
C LYS A 284 29.28 12.32 -1.80
N VAL A 285 29.21 13.55 -1.33
CA VAL A 285 28.02 14.14 -0.74
C VAL A 285 27.39 15.12 -1.71
N LEU A 286 26.09 14.95 -2.00
CA LEU A 286 25.28 15.89 -2.73
C LEU A 286 24.96 17.14 -1.87
N SER A 287 24.44 18.18 -2.45
CA SER A 287 23.95 19.34 -1.70
C SER A 287 22.95 18.89 -0.62
N GLY A 288 22.88 19.59 0.51
CA GLY A 288 22.00 19.24 1.62
C GLY A 288 22.46 18.05 2.48
N GLY A 289 23.70 17.54 2.30
CA GLY A 289 24.25 16.46 3.14
C GLY A 289 23.75 15.05 2.79
N VAL A 290 23.25 14.84 1.57
CA VAL A 290 22.79 13.53 1.08
C VAL A 290 23.97 12.77 0.47
N ASP A 291 24.27 11.56 0.98
CA ASP A 291 25.26 10.68 0.35
C ASP A 291 24.76 10.22 -1.04
N SER A 292 25.65 10.18 -2.02
CA SER A 292 25.31 9.82 -3.40
C SER A 292 24.66 8.43 -3.54
N ASN A 293 24.94 7.51 -2.62
CA ASN A 293 24.42 6.15 -2.62
C ASN A 293 23.12 6.01 -1.80
N ALA A 294 22.81 6.99 -0.94
CA ALA A 294 21.70 6.90 0.00
C ALA A 294 20.32 6.78 -0.68
N LEU A 295 20.16 7.43 -1.83
CA LEU A 295 18.88 7.48 -2.53
C LEU A 295 18.61 6.28 -3.46
N GLN A 296 19.60 5.41 -3.69
CA GLN A 296 19.40 4.27 -4.62
C GLN A 296 18.30 3.31 -4.16
N ARG A 297 18.31 2.91 -2.87
CA ARG A 297 17.32 1.98 -2.33
C ARG A 297 15.92 2.60 -2.25
N PRO A 298 15.72 3.82 -1.71
CA PRO A 298 14.43 4.50 -1.76
C PRO A 298 13.90 4.69 -3.19
N LYS A 299 14.75 5.00 -4.17
CA LYS A 299 14.36 5.07 -5.58
C LYS A 299 13.93 3.71 -6.13
N ARG A 300 14.59 2.61 -5.76
CA ARG A 300 14.17 1.25 -6.11
C ARG A 300 12.83 0.89 -5.47
N PHE A 301 12.62 1.27 -4.22
CA PHE A 301 11.34 1.11 -3.54
C PHE A 301 10.23 1.78 -4.33
N PHE A 302 10.33 3.09 -4.57
CA PHE A 302 9.32 3.85 -5.29
C PHE A 302 9.20 3.44 -6.77
N GLY A 303 10.32 3.15 -7.40
CA GLY A 303 10.40 2.67 -8.79
C GLY A 303 9.87 1.26 -9.02
N ALA A 304 9.60 0.49 -7.95
CA ALA A 304 8.98 -0.83 -8.06
C ALA A 304 7.52 -0.75 -8.52
N ALA A 305 6.84 0.39 -8.32
CA ALA A 305 5.46 0.57 -8.74
C ALA A 305 5.32 0.43 -10.27
N ARG A 306 4.49 -0.51 -10.71
CA ARG A 306 4.22 -0.82 -12.12
C ARG A 306 2.93 -1.63 -12.28
N ASN A 307 2.28 -1.49 -13.41
CA ASN A 307 1.30 -2.44 -13.90
C ASN A 307 2.02 -3.54 -14.69
N LEU A 308 1.46 -4.74 -14.80
CA LEU A 308 2.14 -5.91 -15.34
C LEU A 308 1.29 -6.63 -16.38
N GLU A 309 1.93 -7.04 -17.48
CA GLU A 309 1.29 -7.77 -18.59
C GLU A 309 0.77 -9.14 -18.13
N GLU A 310 1.52 -9.82 -17.26
CA GLU A 310 1.18 -11.15 -16.75
C GLU A 310 0.04 -11.12 -15.72
N GLY A 311 -0.41 -9.93 -15.34
CA GLY A 311 -1.44 -9.67 -14.34
C GLY A 311 -0.89 -9.31 -12.97
N GLY A 312 -1.71 -8.62 -12.20
CA GLY A 312 -1.32 -7.99 -10.93
C GLY A 312 -0.67 -6.63 -11.13
N SER A 313 -0.63 -5.83 -10.08
CA SER A 313 -0.04 -4.50 -10.11
C SER A 313 0.52 -4.09 -8.77
N LEU A 314 1.54 -3.24 -8.78
CA LEU A 314 2.03 -2.55 -7.60
C LEU A 314 1.87 -1.05 -7.78
N THR A 315 0.99 -0.45 -7.01
CA THR A 315 0.75 1.00 -6.96
C THR A 315 1.42 1.56 -5.71
N ILE A 316 2.19 2.63 -5.84
CA ILE A 316 2.79 3.32 -4.69
C ILE A 316 2.45 4.80 -4.76
N ILE A 317 1.74 5.28 -3.75
CA ILE A 317 1.45 6.70 -3.54
C ILE A 317 2.21 7.15 -2.29
N ALA A 318 3.20 8.00 -2.49
CA ALA A 318 4.09 8.43 -1.42
C ALA A 318 3.96 9.93 -1.16
N THR A 319 4.02 10.34 0.10
CA THR A 319 4.12 11.76 0.44
C THR A 319 5.57 12.21 0.36
N ALA A 320 5.81 13.36 -0.25
CA ALA A 320 7.09 14.05 -0.29
C ALA A 320 6.96 15.39 0.44
N LEU A 321 7.82 15.61 1.43
CA LEU A 321 7.81 16.82 2.25
C LEU A 321 8.63 17.92 1.56
N ILE A 322 8.04 19.11 1.45
CA ILE A 322 8.68 20.32 0.93
C ILE A 322 8.50 21.49 1.90
N ASP A 323 9.22 22.57 1.71
CA ASP A 323 9.13 23.78 2.54
C ASP A 323 9.33 23.52 4.05
N THR A 324 10.15 22.52 4.38
CA THR A 324 10.48 22.15 5.77
C THR A 324 11.59 23.00 6.36
N GLY A 325 12.25 23.83 5.56
CA GLY A 325 13.48 24.55 5.91
C GLY A 325 14.74 23.71 5.82
N SER A 326 14.65 22.44 5.40
CA SER A 326 15.77 21.51 5.25
C SER A 326 16.20 21.39 3.79
N ARG A 327 17.45 21.79 3.47
CA ARG A 327 18.03 21.58 2.13
C ARG A 327 18.10 20.10 1.73
N MET A 328 18.18 19.20 2.70
CA MET A 328 18.16 17.76 2.45
C MET A 328 16.82 17.34 1.81
N ASP A 329 15.71 17.86 2.32
CA ASP A 329 14.37 17.51 1.81
C ASP A 329 14.17 18.04 0.39
N ASP A 330 14.68 19.22 0.09
CA ASP A 330 14.62 19.79 -1.27
C ASP A 330 15.37 18.90 -2.26
N VAL A 331 16.57 18.43 -1.90
CA VAL A 331 17.35 17.51 -2.73
C VAL A 331 16.62 16.16 -2.90
N ILE A 332 16.10 15.60 -1.82
CA ILE A 332 15.33 14.35 -1.87
C ILE A 332 14.13 14.53 -2.80
N PHE A 333 13.35 15.61 -2.65
CA PHE A 333 12.19 15.86 -3.50
C PHE A 333 12.56 15.95 -4.98
N GLU A 334 13.57 16.73 -5.35
CA GLU A 334 14.00 16.85 -6.75
C GLU A 334 14.45 15.51 -7.35
N GLU A 335 15.08 14.66 -6.57
CA GLU A 335 15.51 13.32 -6.99
C GLU A 335 14.35 12.33 -7.21
N PHE A 336 13.21 12.51 -6.52
CA PHE A 336 12.02 11.67 -6.69
C PHE A 336 11.03 12.21 -7.72
N LYS A 337 10.97 13.52 -7.91
CA LYS A 337 10.08 14.20 -8.87
C LYS A 337 10.16 13.62 -10.28
N GLY A 338 11.38 13.30 -10.74
CA GLY A 338 11.58 12.67 -12.05
C GLY A 338 11.19 11.19 -12.14
N THR A 339 10.99 10.51 -11.00
CA THR A 339 10.68 9.07 -10.94
C THR A 339 9.17 8.82 -10.97
N GLY A 340 8.37 9.75 -10.44
CA GLY A 340 6.90 9.67 -10.43
C GLY A 340 6.26 9.86 -11.80
N ASN A 341 5.06 9.31 -11.98
CA ASN A 341 4.20 9.53 -13.14
C ASN A 341 2.85 10.17 -12.78
N MET A 342 2.69 10.63 -11.54
CA MET A 342 1.56 11.38 -11.02
C MET A 342 2.03 12.26 -9.87
N GLU A 343 1.54 13.49 -9.82
CA GLU A 343 1.82 14.43 -8.75
C GLU A 343 0.54 15.11 -8.26
N ILE A 344 0.33 15.12 -6.93
CA ILE A 344 -0.66 15.94 -6.24
C ILE A 344 0.12 16.95 -5.42
N VAL A 345 0.03 18.22 -5.77
CA VAL A 345 0.74 19.29 -5.07
C VAL A 345 -0.22 19.98 -4.11
N LEU A 346 0.10 19.96 -2.83
CA LEU A 346 -0.66 20.67 -1.81
C LEU A 346 -0.08 22.09 -1.63
N ASP A 347 -0.96 23.05 -1.39
CA ASP A 347 -0.58 24.44 -1.19
C ASP A 347 -0.97 24.95 0.21
N ARG A 348 0.01 25.59 0.88
CA ARG A 348 -0.19 26.11 2.23
C ARG A 348 -1.17 27.27 2.29
N LYS A 349 -1.25 28.11 1.23
CA LYS A 349 -2.16 29.26 1.20
C LYS A 349 -3.63 28.82 1.22
N LEU A 350 -3.95 27.68 0.55
CA LEU A 350 -5.29 27.08 0.61
C LEU A 350 -5.59 26.58 2.03
N ALA A 351 -4.64 25.86 2.64
CA ALA A 351 -4.80 25.34 4.00
C ALA A 351 -4.93 26.45 5.05
N ASP A 352 -4.17 27.53 4.95
CA ASP A 352 -4.24 28.71 5.84
C ASP A 352 -5.63 29.37 5.77
N LYS A 353 -6.28 29.34 4.61
CA LYS A 353 -7.68 29.80 4.42
C LYS A 353 -8.74 28.74 4.72
N ARG A 354 -8.33 27.55 5.20
CA ARG A 354 -9.23 26.44 5.50
C ARG A 354 -10.01 25.90 4.30
N THR A 355 -9.48 26.11 3.08
CA THR A 355 -10.01 25.49 1.87
C THR A 355 -9.40 24.10 1.70
N PHE A 356 -10.23 23.05 1.79
CA PHE A 356 -9.82 21.64 1.67
C PHE A 356 -10.66 20.92 0.62
N PRO A 357 -10.03 20.01 -0.20
CA PRO A 357 -8.60 19.66 -0.18
C PRO A 357 -7.73 20.84 -0.62
N SER A 358 -6.55 20.99 -0.01
CA SER A 358 -5.63 22.08 -0.33
C SER A 358 -4.76 21.79 -1.57
N ILE A 359 -5.38 21.25 -2.63
CA ILE A 359 -4.70 20.82 -3.85
C ILE A 359 -4.51 22.00 -4.80
N ASP A 360 -3.27 22.24 -5.23
CA ASP A 360 -2.98 23.10 -6.38
C ASP A 360 -3.27 22.36 -7.68
N ILE A 361 -4.41 22.64 -8.28
CA ILE A 361 -4.90 21.93 -9.48
C ILE A 361 -3.99 22.18 -10.68
N ASN A 362 -3.41 23.39 -10.80
CA ASN A 362 -2.58 23.75 -11.93
C ASN A 362 -1.23 23.03 -11.94
N ARG A 363 -0.73 22.66 -10.75
CA ARG A 363 0.53 21.93 -10.57
C ARG A 363 0.35 20.43 -10.41
N SER A 364 -0.88 19.96 -10.29
CA SER A 364 -1.22 18.57 -10.08
C SER A 364 -1.67 17.89 -11.38
N GLY A 365 -1.32 16.61 -11.57
CA GLY A 365 -1.71 15.86 -12.75
C GLY A 365 -1.15 14.44 -12.80
N THR A 366 -1.71 13.65 -13.68
CA THR A 366 -1.29 12.28 -13.98
C THR A 366 -0.76 12.21 -15.41
N ARG A 367 0.43 11.62 -15.59
CA ARG A 367 0.97 11.36 -16.93
C ARG A 367 0.19 10.24 -17.59
N LYS A 368 -0.10 10.41 -18.88
CA LYS A 368 -0.90 9.45 -19.67
C LYS A 368 -2.29 9.20 -19.08
N GLU A 369 -2.93 10.26 -18.59
CA GLU A 369 -4.30 10.20 -18.08
C GLU A 369 -5.32 9.72 -19.14
N GLU A 370 -4.95 9.83 -20.43
CA GLU A 370 -5.72 9.30 -21.55
C GLU A 370 -5.89 7.77 -21.54
N LEU A 371 -5.04 7.05 -20.81
CA LEU A 371 -5.20 5.59 -20.62
C LEU A 371 -6.18 5.26 -19.48
N LEU A 372 -6.49 6.22 -18.61
CA LEU A 372 -7.29 6.02 -17.41
C LEU A 372 -8.70 6.59 -17.54
N LEU A 373 -8.91 7.53 -18.44
CA LEU A 373 -10.17 8.23 -18.62
C LEU A 373 -10.80 7.88 -19.99
N PRO A 374 -12.13 7.66 -20.05
CA PRO A 374 -12.84 7.61 -21.32
C PRO A 374 -12.63 8.90 -22.12
N GLU A 375 -12.59 8.82 -23.44
CA GLU A 375 -12.29 9.95 -24.31
C GLU A 375 -13.21 11.17 -24.07
N GLU A 376 -14.49 10.94 -23.86
CA GLU A 376 -15.46 12.03 -23.58
C GLU A 376 -15.14 12.73 -22.25
N ASP A 377 -14.84 11.99 -21.19
CA ASP A 377 -14.51 12.54 -19.89
C ASP A 377 -13.17 13.28 -19.95
N LEU A 378 -12.20 12.74 -20.68
CA LEU A 378 -10.89 13.35 -20.88
C LEU A 378 -11.01 14.73 -21.54
N GLN A 379 -11.80 14.84 -22.62
CA GLN A 379 -12.02 16.11 -23.31
C GLN A 379 -12.67 17.16 -22.38
N ARG A 380 -13.66 16.73 -21.56
CA ARG A 380 -14.30 17.60 -20.57
C ARG A 380 -13.33 18.06 -19.47
N VAL A 381 -12.50 17.14 -18.96
CA VAL A 381 -11.47 17.48 -17.98
C VAL A 381 -10.46 18.46 -18.56
N TRP A 382 -10.04 18.29 -19.80
CA TRP A 382 -9.13 19.23 -20.46
C TRP A 382 -9.77 20.61 -20.66
N LEU A 383 -11.06 20.65 -21.00
CA LEU A 383 -11.80 21.92 -21.08
C LEU A 383 -11.87 22.60 -19.71
N LEU A 384 -12.18 21.82 -18.66
CA LEU A 384 -12.20 22.32 -17.29
C LEU A 384 -10.83 22.89 -16.89
N ARG A 385 -9.74 22.19 -17.16
CA ARG A 385 -8.38 22.69 -16.90
C ARG A 385 -8.09 24.03 -17.63
N LYS A 386 -8.51 24.16 -18.89
CA LYS A 386 -8.34 25.42 -19.64
C LYS A 386 -9.08 26.59 -19.00
N VAL A 387 -10.26 26.35 -18.44
CA VAL A 387 -11.04 27.38 -17.72
C VAL A 387 -10.37 27.75 -16.39
N LEU A 388 -9.85 26.75 -15.67
CA LEU A 388 -9.24 26.94 -14.35
C LEU A 388 -7.83 27.54 -14.41
N LEU A 389 -7.06 27.26 -15.46
CA LEU A 389 -5.64 27.65 -15.59
C LEU A 389 -5.35 29.14 -15.39
N PRO A 390 -6.12 30.10 -15.95
CA PRO A 390 -5.86 31.52 -15.78
C PRO A 390 -6.26 32.10 -14.41
N MET A 391 -6.95 31.29 -13.60
CA MET A 391 -7.46 31.71 -12.28
C MET A 391 -6.39 31.58 -11.20
N GLY A 392 -6.52 32.41 -10.15
CA GLY A 392 -5.71 32.25 -8.95
C GLY A 392 -6.01 30.95 -8.22
N ILE A 393 -5.03 30.42 -7.48
CA ILE A 393 -5.13 29.10 -6.81
C ILE A 393 -6.38 28.96 -5.92
N HIS A 394 -6.77 30.05 -5.22
CA HIS A 394 -7.98 30.07 -4.39
C HIS A 394 -9.25 30.02 -5.23
N ASP A 395 -9.34 30.92 -6.20
CA ASP A 395 -10.52 31.04 -7.05
C ASP A 395 -10.78 29.74 -7.83
N THR A 396 -9.67 29.09 -8.25
CA THR A 396 -9.72 27.77 -8.89
C THR A 396 -10.36 26.71 -8.00
N MET A 397 -9.88 26.59 -6.75
CA MET A 397 -10.38 25.56 -5.84
C MET A 397 -11.79 25.89 -5.35
N ASP A 398 -12.09 27.16 -5.04
CA ASP A 398 -13.40 27.59 -4.58
C ASP A 398 -14.46 27.37 -5.68
N LEU A 399 -14.16 27.75 -6.94
CA LEU A 399 -15.05 27.49 -8.07
C LEU A 399 -15.30 25.98 -8.26
N LEU A 400 -14.23 25.19 -8.27
CA LEU A 400 -14.34 23.72 -8.44
C LEU A 400 -15.19 23.09 -7.33
N LEU A 401 -14.91 23.42 -6.06
CA LEU A 401 -15.66 22.90 -4.93
C LEU A 401 -17.12 23.37 -4.95
N GLN A 402 -17.39 24.61 -5.32
CA GLN A 402 -18.77 25.10 -5.47
C GLN A 402 -19.53 24.27 -6.49
N LYS A 403 -18.95 24.05 -7.67
CA LYS A 403 -19.58 23.29 -8.76
C LYS A 403 -19.72 21.80 -8.45
N ILE A 404 -18.73 21.20 -7.82
CA ILE A 404 -18.82 19.79 -7.35
C ILE A 404 -19.95 19.60 -6.33
N LYS A 405 -20.19 20.58 -5.43
CA LYS A 405 -21.28 20.53 -4.44
C LYS A 405 -22.68 20.58 -5.08
N GLU A 406 -22.83 21.15 -6.25
CA GLU A 406 -24.10 21.19 -6.99
C GLU A 406 -24.50 19.83 -7.58
N THR A 407 -23.59 18.85 -7.63
CA THR A 407 -23.77 17.54 -8.24
C THR A 407 -23.46 16.40 -7.26
N LYS A 408 -24.10 15.24 -7.46
CA LYS A 408 -23.86 14.06 -6.61
C LYS A 408 -22.63 13.27 -7.02
N THR A 409 -22.33 13.22 -8.33
CA THR A 409 -21.24 12.41 -8.88
C THR A 409 -20.38 13.23 -9.85
N ASN A 410 -19.16 12.74 -10.12
CA ASN A 410 -18.30 13.33 -11.13
C ASN A 410 -18.85 13.18 -12.55
N ALA A 411 -19.59 12.10 -12.81
CA ALA A 411 -20.28 11.92 -14.09
C ALA A 411 -21.35 12.99 -14.31
N GLU A 412 -22.19 13.29 -13.29
CA GLU A 412 -23.15 14.38 -13.34
C GLU A 412 -22.48 15.74 -13.52
N PHE A 413 -21.36 15.96 -12.81
CA PHE A 413 -20.59 17.19 -12.90
C PHE A 413 -20.05 17.41 -14.33
N LEU A 414 -19.42 16.40 -14.93
CA LEU A 414 -18.89 16.47 -16.28
C LEU A 414 -20.03 16.63 -17.33
N ALA A 415 -21.18 15.98 -17.13
CA ALA A 415 -22.33 16.12 -18.01
C ALA A 415 -22.94 17.55 -17.95
N ALA A 416 -22.98 18.16 -16.77
CA ALA A 416 -23.51 19.53 -16.59
C ALA A 416 -22.62 20.62 -17.23
N MET A 417 -21.37 20.33 -17.56
CA MET A 417 -20.48 21.27 -18.25
C MET A 417 -20.88 21.56 -19.71
N ASN A 418 -21.77 20.77 -20.30
CA ASN A 418 -22.24 20.92 -21.68
C ASN A 418 -23.51 21.79 -21.79
N THR A 419 -24.04 22.27 -20.68
CA THR A 419 -25.17 23.19 -20.60
C THR A 419 -24.71 24.57 -20.16
#